data_a8801b946a7b78745de21e88d7794e94
#
_entry.id   a8801b946a7b78745de21e88d7794e94
#
_cell.length_a   1.000
_cell.length_b   1.000
_cell.length_c   1.000
_cell.angle_alpha   90.00
_cell.angle_beta   90.00
_cell.angle_gamma   90.00
#
_symmetry.space_group_name_H-M   'P 1'
#
loop_
_entity.id
_entity.type
_entity.pdbx_description
1 polymer ?
#
loop_
_entity_poly.entity_id
_entity_poly.type
_entity_poly.pdbx_seq_one_letter_code
_entity_poly.pdbx_strand_id
1 'polypeptide(L)'
;MVPELIDKYVFLVQTFIDAGEAGLSFPEFQDRWLDRYGAPCPRRTFLNHRAAVADIFGIEISCNRSTNRYFIDAGESAVDKRAATDYLINTFTVKSLLTLGEERLSGRVSVEDIPSGQRHLTAIMEAMLSNEVLTIEYKKYLSPERDIRTIRPYALKEFAKRWYTVAYSETAGDLRTFALDRIEKLSRTGEHFRMPKGFNVDKLFEPSYGIYLPEGQKPVLVKIRTTLREAAYLEDLPLHQSQVLVSRDSAHCIYAMTLIPNPGFVMELCKRGSRLEVLEPQSLREAVKEELKNALKQYEDS
;
A
#
# COMPACT_ATOMS: atom_id res chain seq x y z
N MET A 1 -6.01 4.25 -27.39
CA MET A 1 -7.48 4.26 -27.16
C MET A 1 -7.87 3.96 -25.72
N VAL A 2 -7.51 2.83 -25.09
CA VAL A 2 -7.80 2.57 -23.66
C VAL A 2 -7.01 3.49 -22.71
N PRO A 3 -5.71 3.77 -22.93
CA PRO A 3 -4.95 4.68 -22.06
C PRO A 3 -5.51 6.11 -22.00
N GLU A 4 -5.94 6.67 -23.11
CA GLU A 4 -6.55 8.01 -23.14
C GLU A 4 -7.87 8.10 -22.40
N LEU A 5 -8.65 7.03 -22.40
CA LEU A 5 -9.94 6.99 -21.71
C LEU A 5 -9.74 6.97 -20.17
N ILE A 6 -8.75 6.20 -19.72
CA ILE A 6 -8.38 6.14 -18.29
C ILE A 6 -7.82 7.47 -17.82
N ASP A 7 -6.95 8.14 -18.61
CA ASP A 7 -6.45 9.48 -18.29
C ASP A 7 -7.60 10.48 -18.11
N LYS A 8 -8.63 10.40 -18.95
CA LYS A 8 -9.83 11.22 -18.86
C LYS A 8 -10.64 10.92 -17.59
N TYR A 9 -10.73 9.66 -17.16
CA TYR A 9 -11.40 9.29 -15.91
C TYR A 9 -10.63 9.77 -14.67
N VAL A 10 -9.31 9.59 -14.67
CA VAL A 10 -8.44 10.07 -13.59
C VAL A 10 -8.52 11.60 -13.48
N PHE A 11 -8.41 12.31 -14.60
CA PHE A 11 -8.57 13.76 -14.62
C PHE A 11 -9.93 14.23 -14.11
N LEU A 12 -11.01 13.54 -14.51
CA LEU A 12 -12.36 13.82 -14.03
C LEU A 12 -12.42 13.70 -12.50
N VAL A 13 -11.97 12.58 -11.95
CA VAL A 13 -12.02 12.34 -10.51
C VAL A 13 -11.15 13.32 -9.75
N GLN A 14 -9.89 13.52 -10.17
CA GLN A 14 -8.97 14.46 -9.53
C GLN A 14 -9.54 15.89 -9.51
N THR A 15 -10.14 16.32 -10.61
CA THR A 15 -10.75 17.66 -10.72
C THR A 15 -11.86 17.88 -9.68
N PHE A 16 -12.67 16.86 -9.36
CA PHE A 16 -13.71 16.97 -8.35
C PHE A 16 -13.21 16.72 -6.92
N ILE A 17 -12.14 15.94 -6.73
CA ILE A 17 -11.45 15.86 -5.43
C ILE A 17 -10.87 17.23 -5.07
N ASP A 18 -10.16 17.88 -5.99
CA ASP A 18 -9.53 19.19 -5.77
C ASP A 18 -10.57 20.30 -5.51
N ALA A 19 -11.77 20.14 -6.07
CA ALA A 19 -12.88 21.08 -5.84
C ALA A 19 -13.55 20.90 -4.45
N GLY A 20 -13.34 19.76 -3.80
CA GLY A 20 -13.88 19.46 -2.48
C GLY A 20 -15.40 19.52 -2.42
N GLU A 21 -15.93 19.87 -1.23
CA GLU A 21 -17.38 19.97 -0.99
C GLU A 21 -18.08 21.10 -1.78
N ALA A 22 -17.33 22.15 -2.13
CA ALA A 22 -17.85 23.24 -2.94
C ALA A 22 -18.25 22.77 -4.35
N GLY A 23 -17.63 21.70 -4.84
CA GLY A 23 -17.88 21.13 -6.15
C GLY A 23 -17.64 22.10 -7.30
N LEU A 24 -17.95 21.66 -8.52
CA LEU A 24 -17.83 22.46 -9.74
C LEU A 24 -19.14 22.41 -10.54
N SER A 25 -19.49 23.52 -11.16
CA SER A 25 -20.50 23.53 -12.23
C SER A 25 -19.91 22.88 -13.50
N PHE A 26 -20.80 22.46 -14.41
CA PHE A 26 -20.34 21.88 -15.68
C PHE A 26 -19.48 22.86 -16.53
N PRO A 27 -19.78 24.17 -16.61
CA PRO A 27 -18.90 25.13 -17.29
C PRO A 27 -17.50 25.21 -16.66
N GLU A 28 -17.40 25.32 -15.31
CA GLU A 28 -16.09 25.36 -14.63
C GLU A 28 -15.25 24.09 -14.86
N PHE A 29 -15.90 22.94 -14.91
CA PHE A 29 -15.26 21.67 -15.29
C PHE A 29 -14.81 21.70 -16.76
N GLN A 30 -15.65 22.24 -17.65
CA GLN A 30 -15.36 22.29 -19.08
C GLN A 30 -14.16 23.18 -19.40
N ASP A 31 -13.98 24.30 -18.69
CA ASP A 31 -12.81 25.17 -18.82
C ASP A 31 -11.52 24.41 -18.47
N ARG A 32 -11.49 23.70 -17.33
CA ARG A 32 -10.35 22.87 -16.92
C ARG A 32 -10.07 21.71 -17.90
N TRP A 33 -11.13 21.12 -18.45
CA TRP A 33 -11.02 20.05 -19.45
C TRP A 33 -10.44 20.60 -20.77
N LEU A 34 -10.88 21.77 -21.22
CA LEU A 34 -10.37 22.42 -22.42
C LEU A 34 -8.90 22.76 -22.27
N ASP A 35 -8.48 23.29 -21.14
CA ASP A 35 -7.07 23.58 -20.82
C ASP A 35 -6.18 22.32 -20.88
N ARG A 36 -6.72 21.18 -20.44
CA ARG A 36 -5.98 19.90 -20.41
C ARG A 36 -5.90 19.21 -21.76
N TYR A 37 -7.02 19.15 -22.49
CA TYR A 37 -7.17 18.33 -23.70
C TYR A 37 -7.27 19.12 -25.00
N GLY A 38 -7.32 20.45 -24.94
CA GLY A 38 -7.38 21.33 -26.12
C GLY A 38 -8.71 21.26 -26.90
N ALA A 39 -9.72 20.54 -26.38
CA ALA A 39 -11.05 20.43 -26.98
C ALA A 39 -12.13 20.36 -25.89
N PRO A 40 -13.33 20.93 -26.12
CA PRO A 40 -14.42 20.92 -25.12
C PRO A 40 -14.95 19.52 -24.88
N CYS A 41 -15.35 19.22 -23.65
CA CYS A 41 -16.01 17.97 -23.28
C CYS A 41 -17.52 18.07 -23.57
N PRO A 42 -18.08 17.29 -24.51
CA PRO A 42 -19.53 17.27 -24.69
C PRO A 42 -20.24 16.82 -23.41
N ARG A 43 -21.38 17.43 -23.07
CA ARG A 43 -22.13 17.08 -21.85
C ARG A 43 -22.47 15.59 -21.78
N ARG A 44 -22.79 14.95 -22.88
CA ARG A 44 -23.05 13.51 -22.97
C ARG A 44 -21.81 12.70 -22.59
N THR A 45 -20.64 13.12 -23.07
CA THR A 45 -19.35 12.48 -22.75
C THR A 45 -19.04 12.60 -21.25
N PHE A 46 -19.23 13.77 -20.67
CA PHE A 46 -19.10 13.99 -19.22
C PHE A 46 -20.00 13.04 -18.42
N LEU A 47 -21.28 12.94 -18.77
CA LEU A 47 -22.22 12.05 -18.08
C LEU A 47 -21.84 10.57 -18.23
N ASN A 48 -21.37 10.16 -19.42
CA ASN A 48 -20.88 8.79 -19.64
C ASN A 48 -19.61 8.50 -18.82
N HIS A 49 -18.67 9.44 -18.76
CA HIS A 49 -17.46 9.31 -17.95
C HIS A 49 -17.79 9.25 -16.46
N ARG A 50 -18.73 10.06 -16.00
CA ARG A 50 -19.22 10.03 -14.62
C ARG A 50 -19.81 8.66 -14.26
N ALA A 51 -20.65 8.10 -15.11
CA ALA A 51 -21.23 6.77 -14.90
C ALA A 51 -20.13 5.69 -14.90
N ALA A 52 -19.21 5.72 -15.86
CA ALA A 52 -18.11 4.77 -15.92
C ALA A 52 -17.16 4.87 -14.71
N VAL A 53 -16.92 6.07 -14.19
CA VAL A 53 -16.13 6.28 -12.97
C VAL A 53 -16.84 5.67 -11.76
N ALA A 54 -18.17 5.80 -11.65
CA ALA A 54 -18.93 5.15 -10.59
C ALA A 54 -18.86 3.61 -10.69
N ASP A 55 -19.01 3.07 -11.91
CA ASP A 55 -18.98 1.62 -12.16
C ASP A 55 -17.59 1.02 -11.95
N ILE A 56 -16.53 1.70 -12.41
CA ILE A 56 -15.15 1.16 -12.39
C ILE A 56 -14.46 1.41 -11.06
N PHE A 57 -14.63 2.60 -10.48
CA PHE A 57 -13.87 3.05 -9.29
C PHE A 57 -14.74 3.13 -8.04
N GLY A 58 -16.06 2.92 -8.15
CA GLY A 58 -16.99 3.10 -7.03
C GLY A 58 -17.07 4.55 -6.52
N ILE A 59 -16.64 5.53 -7.33
CA ILE A 59 -16.63 6.95 -6.97
C ILE A 59 -17.87 7.62 -7.55
N GLU A 60 -18.79 8.01 -6.70
CA GLU A 60 -20.00 8.69 -7.12
C GLU A 60 -19.80 10.21 -7.16
N ILE A 61 -19.85 10.78 -8.37
CA ILE A 61 -19.89 12.23 -8.58
C ILE A 61 -21.36 12.66 -8.57
N SER A 62 -21.83 13.14 -7.45
CA SER A 62 -23.22 13.59 -7.25
C SER A 62 -23.46 14.99 -7.83
N CYS A 63 -24.71 15.33 -8.09
CA CYS A 63 -25.12 16.67 -8.55
C CYS A 63 -26.09 17.29 -7.55
N ASN A 64 -25.72 18.42 -6.98
CA ASN A 64 -26.64 19.24 -6.22
C ASN A 64 -27.59 20.00 -7.21
N ARG A 65 -28.86 19.61 -7.24
CA ARG A 65 -29.85 20.16 -8.20
C ARG A 65 -30.17 21.61 -7.95
N SER A 66 -30.00 22.11 -6.73
CA SER A 66 -30.32 23.51 -6.38
C SER A 66 -29.21 24.47 -6.85
N THR A 67 -27.95 24.05 -6.78
CA THR A 67 -26.78 24.85 -7.18
C THR A 67 -26.25 24.47 -8.55
N ASN A 68 -26.71 23.35 -9.13
CA ASN A 68 -26.25 22.77 -10.37
C ASN A 68 -24.72 22.50 -10.36
N ARG A 69 -24.17 22.14 -9.17
CA ARG A 69 -22.77 21.81 -8.96
C ARG A 69 -22.60 20.31 -8.75
N TYR A 70 -21.53 19.78 -9.34
CA TYR A 70 -21.13 18.39 -9.18
C TYR A 70 -20.04 18.30 -8.10
N PHE A 71 -20.10 17.29 -7.27
CA PHE A 71 -19.15 17.06 -6.17
C PHE A 71 -19.04 15.56 -5.88
N ILE A 72 -17.94 15.16 -5.25
CA ILE A 72 -17.79 13.81 -4.72
C ILE A 72 -18.26 13.84 -3.26
N ASP A 73 -19.34 13.10 -2.97
CA ASP A 73 -19.88 13.01 -1.61
C ASP A 73 -18.93 12.19 -0.73
N ALA A 74 -18.32 12.86 0.23
CA ALA A 74 -17.42 12.29 1.21
C ALA A 74 -18.16 11.84 2.49
N GLY A 75 -19.25 11.07 2.38
CA GLY A 75 -20.02 10.60 3.54
C GLY A 75 -19.18 10.03 4.71
N GLU A 76 -19.76 9.88 5.90
CA GLU A 76 -19.08 9.55 7.19
C GLU A 76 -18.18 8.29 7.20
N SER A 77 -18.21 7.46 6.16
CA SER A 77 -17.31 6.31 5.94
C SER A 77 -16.13 6.67 5.00
N ALA A 78 -15.89 7.94 4.76
CA ALA A 78 -15.10 8.46 3.65
C ALA A 78 -13.58 8.42 3.84
N VAL A 79 -13.07 8.29 5.05
CA VAL A 79 -11.62 8.31 5.28
C VAL A 79 -10.99 7.04 4.69
N ASP A 80 -11.58 5.88 4.88
CA ASP A 80 -11.07 4.61 4.35
C ASP A 80 -11.28 4.45 2.83
N LYS A 81 -12.45 4.93 2.32
CA LYS A 81 -12.72 4.94 0.88
C LYS A 81 -11.84 5.95 0.14
N ARG A 82 -11.58 7.11 0.75
CA ARG A 82 -10.73 8.16 0.17
C ARG A 82 -9.29 7.68 0.01
N ALA A 83 -8.70 7.08 1.04
CA ALA A 83 -7.35 6.55 0.98
C ALA A 83 -7.18 5.45 -0.08
N ALA A 84 -8.13 4.51 -0.19
CA ALA A 84 -8.13 3.47 -1.22
C ALA A 84 -8.33 4.06 -2.63
N THR A 85 -9.19 5.06 -2.75
CA THR A 85 -9.48 5.75 -4.01
C THR A 85 -8.30 6.60 -4.47
N ASP A 86 -7.71 7.41 -3.59
CA ASP A 86 -6.51 8.21 -3.86
C ASP A 86 -5.33 7.32 -4.26
N TYR A 87 -5.22 6.16 -3.61
CA TYR A 87 -4.22 5.17 -3.97
C TYR A 87 -4.44 4.59 -5.38
N LEU A 88 -5.66 4.19 -5.71
CA LEU A 88 -5.99 3.66 -7.05
C LEU A 88 -5.76 4.72 -8.12
N ILE A 89 -6.20 5.96 -7.88
CA ILE A 89 -5.98 7.08 -8.79
C ILE A 89 -4.49 7.35 -8.97
N ASN A 90 -3.72 7.41 -7.88
CA ASN A 90 -2.28 7.63 -7.94
C ASN A 90 -1.57 6.48 -8.67
N THR A 91 -1.95 5.24 -8.42
CA THR A 91 -1.40 4.06 -9.08
C THR A 91 -1.74 4.03 -10.58
N PHE A 92 -2.98 4.34 -10.94
CA PHE A 92 -3.38 4.46 -12.36
C PHE A 92 -2.70 5.65 -13.03
N THR A 93 -2.58 6.80 -12.35
CA THR A 93 -1.89 7.99 -12.88
C THR A 93 -0.43 7.71 -13.14
N VAL A 94 0.27 7.09 -12.21
CA VAL A 94 1.68 6.70 -12.38
C VAL A 94 1.81 5.69 -13.53
N LYS A 95 0.96 4.68 -13.60
CA LYS A 95 1.00 3.69 -14.68
C LYS A 95 0.67 4.31 -16.05
N SER A 96 -0.27 5.24 -16.12
CA SER A 96 -0.62 5.97 -17.34
C SER A 96 0.51 6.91 -17.78
N LEU A 97 1.16 7.59 -16.83
CA LEU A 97 2.35 8.41 -17.10
C LEU A 97 3.52 7.55 -17.58
N LEU A 98 3.68 6.35 -17.04
CA LEU A 98 4.72 5.41 -17.45
C LEU A 98 4.46 4.86 -18.85
N THR A 99 3.20 4.52 -19.19
CA THR A 99 2.82 4.06 -20.54
C THR A 99 3.00 5.20 -21.58
N LEU A 100 2.62 6.43 -21.24
CA LEU A 100 2.94 7.61 -22.07
C LEU A 100 4.44 7.86 -22.17
N GLY A 101 5.18 7.57 -21.09
CA GLY A 101 6.63 7.63 -21.05
C GLY A 101 7.30 6.59 -21.94
N GLU A 102 6.77 5.36 -21.98
CA GLU A 102 7.29 4.29 -22.84
C GLU A 102 7.18 4.63 -24.33
N GLU A 103 6.11 5.31 -24.76
CA GLU A 103 5.95 5.71 -26.15
C GLU A 103 6.77 6.97 -26.53
N ARG A 104 6.85 7.97 -25.66
CA ARG A 104 7.47 9.27 -25.96
C ARG A 104 8.81 9.53 -25.25
N LEU A 105 9.06 8.81 -24.17
CA LEU A 105 10.25 8.96 -23.31
C LEU A 105 11.02 7.63 -23.19
N SER A 106 10.93 6.76 -24.19
CA SER A 106 11.65 5.48 -24.24
C SER A 106 13.15 5.72 -23.94
N GLY A 107 13.69 4.95 -22.99
CA GLY A 107 15.06 5.11 -22.52
C GLY A 107 15.33 6.30 -21.58
N ARG A 108 14.31 7.11 -21.25
CA ARG A 108 14.44 8.26 -20.33
C ARG A 108 13.71 8.09 -19.01
N VAL A 109 12.77 7.14 -18.94
CA VAL A 109 12.04 6.77 -17.73
C VAL A 109 12.27 5.28 -17.49
N SER A 110 12.73 4.92 -16.31
CA SER A 110 12.89 3.55 -15.88
C SER A 110 12.17 3.32 -14.56
N VAL A 111 11.41 2.25 -14.48
CA VAL A 111 10.69 1.81 -13.28
C VAL A 111 11.18 0.44 -12.89
N GLU A 112 11.36 0.23 -11.59
CA GLU A 112 11.74 -1.07 -11.07
C GLU A 112 10.60 -2.07 -11.26
N ASP A 113 10.86 -3.17 -11.96
CA ASP A 113 9.88 -4.26 -12.14
C ASP A 113 9.86 -5.15 -10.89
N ILE A 114 8.94 -4.85 -9.99
CA ILE A 114 8.73 -5.62 -8.76
C ILE A 114 7.43 -6.39 -8.90
N PRO A 115 7.42 -7.72 -8.69
CA PRO A 115 6.20 -8.50 -8.62
C PRO A 115 5.31 -7.99 -7.46
N SER A 116 4.42 -7.06 -7.76
CA SER A 116 3.59 -6.40 -6.73
C SER A 116 2.28 -7.13 -6.44
N GLY A 117 1.87 -8.04 -7.33
CA GLY A 117 0.59 -8.75 -7.22
C GLY A 117 -0.65 -7.90 -7.56
N GLN A 118 -0.47 -6.73 -8.16
CA GLN A 118 -1.55 -5.79 -8.50
C GLN A 118 -2.70 -6.42 -9.29
N ARG A 119 -2.44 -7.47 -10.07
CA ARG A 119 -3.47 -8.19 -10.84
C ARG A 119 -4.63 -8.73 -9.99
N HIS A 120 -4.41 -9.00 -8.70
CA HIS A 120 -5.42 -9.52 -7.78
C HIS A 120 -6.02 -8.43 -6.87
N LEU A 121 -5.50 -7.21 -6.93
CA LEU A 121 -5.87 -6.14 -6.02
C LEU A 121 -7.37 -5.81 -6.10
N THR A 122 -7.87 -5.57 -7.33
CA THR A 122 -9.27 -5.24 -7.56
C THR A 122 -10.21 -6.36 -7.10
N ALA A 123 -9.91 -7.62 -7.45
CA ALA A 123 -10.74 -8.74 -7.07
C ALA A 123 -10.82 -8.95 -5.53
N ILE A 124 -9.70 -8.69 -4.82
CA ILE A 124 -9.69 -8.77 -3.36
C ILE A 124 -10.46 -7.59 -2.75
N MET A 125 -10.32 -6.39 -3.31
CA MET A 125 -11.09 -5.21 -2.84
C MET A 125 -12.59 -5.41 -3.03
N GLU A 126 -13.03 -5.94 -4.17
CA GLU A 126 -14.44 -6.27 -4.40
C GLU A 126 -14.96 -7.30 -3.38
N ALA A 127 -14.17 -8.35 -3.10
CA ALA A 127 -14.52 -9.35 -2.10
C ALA A 127 -14.58 -8.75 -0.67
N MET A 128 -13.70 -7.80 -0.35
CA MET A 128 -13.76 -7.06 0.93
C MET A 128 -15.02 -6.20 1.03
N LEU A 129 -15.40 -5.51 -0.04
CA LEU A 129 -16.62 -4.67 -0.07
C LEU A 129 -17.89 -5.50 0.13
N SER A 130 -17.94 -6.71 -0.45
CA SER A 130 -19.08 -7.63 -0.30
C SER A 130 -18.93 -8.57 0.90
N ASN A 131 -17.81 -8.53 1.64
CA ASN A 131 -17.46 -9.49 2.68
C ASN A 131 -17.53 -10.94 2.19
N GLU A 132 -17.05 -11.21 1.00
CA GLU A 132 -17.11 -12.53 0.36
C GLU A 132 -15.86 -13.35 0.64
N VAL A 133 -16.06 -14.64 0.91
CA VAL A 133 -15.00 -15.62 1.10
C VAL A 133 -14.34 -15.95 -0.24
N LEU A 134 -13.03 -16.03 -0.25
CA LEU A 134 -12.23 -16.36 -1.43
C LEU A 134 -11.51 -17.70 -1.26
N THR A 135 -11.35 -18.42 -2.37
CA THR A 135 -10.40 -19.53 -2.48
C THR A 135 -9.21 -19.08 -3.30
N ILE A 136 -8.00 -19.28 -2.78
CA ILE A 136 -6.75 -18.93 -3.46
C ILE A 136 -5.85 -20.16 -3.64
N GLU A 137 -5.23 -20.30 -4.81
CA GLU A 137 -4.09 -21.19 -5.02
C GLU A 137 -2.81 -20.37 -4.71
N TYR A 138 -2.12 -20.75 -3.63
CA TYR A 138 -1.01 -19.98 -3.08
C TYR A 138 0.31 -20.71 -3.25
N LYS A 139 1.29 -20.05 -3.87
CA LYS A 139 2.64 -20.58 -4.06
C LYS A 139 3.46 -20.46 -2.77
N LYS A 140 3.90 -21.58 -2.21
CA LYS A 140 4.89 -21.62 -1.12
C LYS A 140 6.31 -21.43 -1.67
N TYR A 141 7.17 -20.79 -0.85
CA TYR A 141 8.58 -20.74 -1.18
C TYR A 141 9.28 -22.09 -1.13
N LEU A 142 9.81 -22.82 -1.20
CA LEU A 142 10.48 -24.10 -0.96
C LEU A 142 9.59 -25.34 -1.13
N SER A 143 8.41 -25.20 -1.74
CA SER A 143 7.53 -26.33 -2.05
C SER A 143 7.01 -26.22 -3.47
N PRO A 144 7.10 -27.27 -4.28
CA PRO A 144 6.47 -27.32 -5.58
C PRO A 144 4.93 -27.50 -5.49
N GLU A 145 4.43 -27.89 -4.34
CA GLU A 145 3.01 -28.14 -4.12
C GLU A 145 2.25 -26.82 -4.01
N ARG A 146 1.10 -26.79 -4.67
CA ARG A 146 0.13 -25.70 -4.56
C ARG A 146 -0.65 -25.87 -3.27
N ASP A 147 -0.80 -24.76 -2.57
CA ASP A 147 -1.53 -24.71 -1.32
C ASP A 147 -2.86 -23.99 -1.55
N ILE A 148 -3.95 -24.75 -1.53
CA ILE A 148 -5.29 -24.19 -1.68
C ILE A 148 -5.73 -23.67 -0.31
N ARG A 149 -6.12 -22.40 -0.24
CA ARG A 149 -6.57 -21.74 0.97
C ARG A 149 -7.92 -21.08 0.77
N THR A 150 -8.80 -21.29 1.73
CA THR A 150 -10.03 -20.53 1.87
C THR A 150 -9.77 -19.40 2.86
N ILE A 151 -10.02 -18.16 2.42
CA ILE A 151 -9.68 -16.98 3.19
C ILE A 151 -10.84 -15.98 3.24
N ARG A 152 -10.94 -15.27 4.36
CA ARG A 152 -11.82 -14.11 4.55
C ARG A 152 -10.93 -12.86 4.49
N PRO A 153 -10.90 -12.12 3.38
CA PRO A 153 -10.01 -10.96 3.24
C PRO A 153 -10.51 -9.80 4.12
N TYR A 154 -9.70 -9.40 5.11
CA TYR A 154 -10.06 -8.32 6.03
C TYR A 154 -9.43 -6.99 5.65
N ALA A 155 -8.22 -7.00 5.12
CA ALA A 155 -7.51 -5.78 4.73
C ALA A 155 -6.47 -6.03 3.63
N LEU A 156 -6.02 -4.94 3.03
CA LEU A 156 -4.86 -4.87 2.15
C LEU A 156 -3.78 -4.03 2.82
N LYS A 157 -2.53 -4.44 2.66
CA LYS A 157 -1.36 -3.70 3.14
C LYS A 157 -0.28 -3.70 2.07
N GLU A 158 0.26 -2.52 1.79
CA GLU A 158 1.49 -2.41 1.00
C GLU A 158 2.71 -2.40 1.93
N PHE A 159 3.75 -3.13 1.55
CA PHE A 159 5.04 -3.09 2.19
C PHE A 159 6.15 -3.42 1.18
N ALA A 160 7.19 -2.62 1.15
CA ALA A 160 8.34 -2.76 0.23
C ALA A 160 7.89 -2.94 -1.24
N LYS A 161 6.94 -2.11 -1.69
CA LYS A 161 6.34 -2.09 -3.04
C LYS A 161 5.59 -3.38 -3.43
N ARG A 162 5.27 -4.25 -2.46
CA ARG A 162 4.48 -5.46 -2.66
C ARG A 162 3.17 -5.37 -1.89
N TRP A 163 2.11 -5.92 -2.47
CA TRP A 163 0.80 -5.98 -1.85
C TRP A 163 0.57 -7.28 -1.10
N TYR A 164 -0.08 -7.16 0.04
CA TYR A 164 -0.47 -8.27 0.90
C TYR A 164 -1.94 -8.13 1.28
N THR A 165 -2.68 -9.25 1.31
CA THR A 165 -3.96 -9.29 1.99
C THR A 165 -3.79 -9.88 3.38
N VAL A 166 -4.39 -9.21 4.36
CA VAL A 166 -4.56 -9.71 5.72
C VAL A 166 -5.89 -10.42 5.75
N ALA A 167 -5.88 -11.71 5.97
CA ALA A 167 -7.07 -12.52 5.89
C ALA A 167 -7.13 -13.56 7.02
N TYR A 168 -8.33 -13.88 7.46
CA TYR A 168 -8.54 -15.08 8.27
C TYR A 168 -8.46 -16.29 7.37
N SER A 169 -7.57 -17.22 7.67
CA SER A 169 -7.42 -18.48 6.94
C SER A 169 -8.23 -19.56 7.62
N GLU A 170 -9.24 -20.09 6.95
CA GLU A 170 -10.07 -21.19 7.47
C GLU A 170 -9.21 -22.42 7.78
N THR A 171 -8.20 -22.69 6.94
CA THR A 171 -7.30 -23.82 7.10
C THR A 171 -6.37 -23.69 8.30
N ALA A 172 -5.91 -22.46 8.58
CA ALA A 172 -5.01 -22.19 9.71
C ALA A 172 -5.77 -21.89 11.00
N GLY A 173 -7.05 -21.50 10.91
CA GLY A 173 -7.87 -21.07 12.05
C GLY A 173 -7.41 -19.73 12.64
N ASP A 174 -6.68 -18.92 11.89
CA ASP A 174 -6.04 -17.70 12.40
C ASP A 174 -5.82 -16.66 11.29
N LEU A 175 -5.48 -15.42 11.69
CA LEU A 175 -5.07 -14.38 10.76
C LEU A 175 -3.73 -14.73 10.12
N ARG A 176 -3.63 -14.47 8.82
CA ARG A 176 -2.41 -14.63 8.03
C ARG A 176 -2.26 -13.49 7.04
N THR A 177 -1.03 -13.21 6.64
CA THR A 177 -0.70 -12.32 5.55
C THR A 177 -0.35 -13.12 4.30
N PHE A 178 -1.00 -12.80 3.17
CA PHE A 178 -0.75 -13.45 1.89
C PHE A 178 -0.25 -12.42 0.89
N ALA A 179 0.96 -12.61 0.35
CA ALA A 179 1.49 -11.77 -0.71
C ALA A 179 0.72 -12.00 -2.01
N LEU A 180 0.20 -10.94 -2.62
CA LEU A 180 -0.68 -11.04 -3.78
C LEU A 180 0.04 -11.61 -5.02
N ASP A 181 1.33 -11.33 -5.18
CA ASP A 181 2.16 -11.86 -6.27
C ASP A 181 2.37 -13.38 -6.21
N ARG A 182 2.10 -13.97 -5.06
CA ARG A 182 2.17 -15.43 -4.84
C ARG A 182 0.82 -16.13 -5.01
N ILE A 183 -0.25 -15.39 -5.26
CA ILE A 183 -1.55 -15.95 -5.61
C ILE A 183 -1.53 -16.29 -7.10
N GLU A 184 -1.61 -17.58 -7.43
CA GLU A 184 -1.65 -18.04 -8.81
C GLU A 184 -3.07 -17.95 -9.39
N LYS A 185 -4.06 -18.40 -8.60
CA LYS A 185 -5.47 -18.29 -8.92
C LYS A 185 -6.27 -17.77 -7.73
N LEU A 186 -7.31 -17.03 -8.03
CA LEU A 186 -8.26 -16.51 -7.08
C LEU A 186 -9.67 -16.77 -7.60
N SER A 187 -10.53 -17.33 -6.76
CA SER A 187 -11.92 -17.63 -7.07
C SER A 187 -12.83 -17.16 -5.96
N ARG A 188 -13.97 -16.60 -6.32
CA ARG A 188 -15.05 -16.22 -5.39
C ARG A 188 -15.86 -17.46 -5.07
N THR A 189 -16.25 -17.61 -3.79
CA THR A 189 -17.02 -18.79 -3.35
C THR A 189 -18.52 -18.55 -3.35
N GLY A 190 -18.97 -17.29 -3.36
CA GLY A 190 -20.37 -16.93 -3.11
C GLY A 190 -20.76 -16.95 -1.64
N GLU A 191 -19.89 -17.42 -0.75
CA GLU A 191 -20.11 -17.39 0.70
C GLU A 191 -19.71 -16.04 1.27
N HIS A 192 -20.40 -15.59 2.33
CA HIS A 192 -20.13 -14.32 2.96
C HIS A 192 -19.75 -14.51 4.42
N PHE A 193 -18.85 -13.68 4.90
CA PHE A 193 -18.42 -13.65 6.28
C PHE A 193 -18.87 -12.37 6.99
N ARG A 194 -18.84 -12.41 8.31
CA ARG A 194 -19.06 -11.21 9.11
C ARG A 194 -17.71 -10.62 9.55
N MET A 195 -17.48 -9.37 9.19
CA MET A 195 -16.27 -8.66 9.61
C MET A 195 -16.19 -8.55 11.14
N PRO A 196 -15.05 -8.86 11.77
CA PRO A 196 -14.89 -8.69 13.22
C PRO A 196 -15.10 -7.24 13.63
N LYS A 197 -15.87 -7.01 14.71
CA LYS A 197 -16.12 -5.66 15.21
C LYS A 197 -14.82 -4.99 15.65
N GLY A 198 -14.63 -3.75 15.22
CA GLY A 198 -13.46 -2.95 15.61
C GLY A 198 -12.15 -3.36 14.98
N PHE A 199 -12.15 -4.23 13.96
CA PHE A 199 -10.95 -4.54 13.20
C PHE A 199 -10.41 -3.27 12.54
N ASN A 200 -9.11 -3.02 12.72
CA ASN A 200 -8.40 -1.92 12.10
C ASN A 200 -6.99 -2.39 11.76
N VAL A 201 -6.62 -2.32 10.48
CA VAL A 201 -5.35 -2.82 9.96
C VAL A 201 -4.17 -2.00 10.48
N ASP A 202 -4.32 -0.70 10.61
CA ASP A 202 -3.25 0.17 11.09
C ASP A 202 -2.90 -0.13 12.55
N LYS A 203 -3.92 -0.27 13.41
CA LYS A 203 -3.73 -0.70 14.81
C LYS A 203 -3.13 -2.10 14.92
N LEU A 204 -3.48 -3.00 14.00
CA LEU A 204 -2.94 -4.36 13.99
C LEU A 204 -1.43 -4.37 13.74
N PHE A 205 -0.95 -3.52 12.83
CA PHE A 205 0.47 -3.46 12.46
C PHE A 205 1.25 -2.34 13.15
N GLU A 206 0.57 -1.46 13.89
CA GLU A 206 1.21 -0.36 14.63
C GLU A 206 2.44 -0.79 15.44
N PRO A 207 2.38 -1.92 16.19
CA PRO A 207 3.53 -2.38 16.96
C PRO A 207 4.54 -3.21 16.16
N SER A 208 4.33 -3.47 14.88
CA SER A 208 5.11 -4.44 14.11
C SER A 208 5.93 -3.78 13.01
N TYR A 209 7.06 -4.38 12.68
CA TYR A 209 7.78 -4.03 11.45
C TYR A 209 7.23 -4.79 10.25
N GLY A 210 6.84 -4.07 9.19
CA GLY A 210 6.42 -4.67 7.92
C GLY A 210 5.07 -5.37 7.97
N ILE A 211 5.07 -6.64 7.58
CA ILE A 211 3.86 -7.47 7.38
C ILE A 211 3.69 -8.56 8.44
N TYR A 212 4.50 -8.57 9.47
CA TYR A 212 4.43 -9.58 10.52
C TYR A 212 3.28 -9.27 11.48
N LEU A 213 2.43 -10.26 11.70
CA LEU A 213 1.38 -10.17 12.70
C LEU A 213 1.96 -10.31 14.11
N PRO A 214 1.47 -9.56 15.10
CA PRO A 214 2.08 -9.48 16.44
C PRO A 214 1.98 -10.76 17.29
N GLU A 215 1.17 -11.73 16.96
CA GLU A 215 1.04 -13.05 17.59
C GLU A 215 1.12 -13.06 19.14
N GLY A 216 0.51 -12.06 19.79
CA GLY A 216 0.52 -11.94 21.27
C GLY A 216 1.81 -11.40 21.89
N GLN A 217 2.82 -11.09 21.09
CA GLN A 217 4.05 -10.46 21.57
C GLN A 217 3.80 -9.02 21.99
N LYS A 218 4.63 -8.52 22.94
CA LYS A 218 4.55 -7.13 23.38
C LYS A 218 5.65 -6.28 22.73
N PRO A 219 5.34 -5.03 22.35
CA PRO A 219 6.35 -4.10 21.88
C PRO A 219 7.43 -3.87 22.96
N VAL A 220 8.67 -3.72 22.52
CA VAL A 220 9.81 -3.41 23.36
C VAL A 220 10.49 -2.12 22.90
N LEU A 221 11.16 -1.44 23.81
CA LEU A 221 11.99 -0.29 23.48
C LEU A 221 13.23 -0.77 22.75
N VAL A 222 13.44 -0.29 21.53
CA VAL A 222 14.63 -0.50 20.74
C VAL A 222 15.42 0.79 20.69
N LYS A 223 16.72 0.73 20.97
CA LYS A 223 17.65 1.85 20.77
C LYS A 223 18.72 1.44 19.76
N ILE A 224 18.98 2.32 18.83
CA ILE A 224 20.02 2.17 17.81
C ILE A 224 20.95 3.38 17.80
N ARG A 225 22.22 3.14 17.51
CA ARG A 225 23.21 4.16 17.25
C ARG A 225 23.56 4.14 15.76
N THR A 226 23.61 5.30 15.14
CA THR A 226 23.92 5.44 13.72
C THR A 226 25.03 6.45 13.48
N THR A 227 25.73 6.30 12.36
CA THR A 227 26.58 7.40 11.83
C THR A 227 25.72 8.60 11.44
N LEU A 228 26.29 9.79 11.36
CA LEU A 228 25.57 11.00 10.93
C LEU A 228 25.01 10.86 9.51
N ARG A 229 25.72 10.14 8.62
CA ARG A 229 25.23 9.87 7.27
C ARG A 229 23.99 9.01 7.26
N GLU A 230 23.98 7.94 8.05
CA GLU A 230 22.80 7.06 8.16
C GLU A 230 21.63 7.77 8.84
N ALA A 231 21.93 8.64 9.82
CA ALA A 231 20.92 9.43 10.49
C ALA A 231 20.12 10.31 9.51
N ALA A 232 20.76 10.93 8.53
CA ALA A 232 20.06 11.74 7.51
C ALA A 232 19.04 10.91 6.72
N TYR A 233 19.38 9.67 6.35
CA TYR A 233 18.44 8.76 5.68
C TYR A 233 17.28 8.35 6.60
N LEU A 234 17.53 8.13 7.89
CA LEU A 234 16.48 7.73 8.85
C LEU A 234 15.60 8.90 9.27
N GLU A 235 16.02 10.14 9.11
CA GLU A 235 15.19 11.32 9.29
C GLU A 235 14.17 11.46 8.15
N ASP A 236 14.58 11.19 6.90
CA ASP A 236 13.70 11.23 5.74
C ASP A 236 12.80 9.99 5.65
N LEU A 237 13.32 8.82 6.00
CA LEU A 237 12.60 7.54 5.96
C LEU A 237 12.83 6.75 7.25
N PRO A 238 12.04 6.99 8.29
CA PRO A 238 12.13 6.29 9.56
C PRO A 238 11.93 4.78 9.44
N LEU A 239 12.64 3.98 10.23
CA LEU A 239 12.47 2.53 10.29
C LEU A 239 11.09 2.12 10.83
N HIS A 240 10.55 2.94 11.73
CA HIS A 240 9.24 2.72 12.32
C HIS A 240 8.59 4.06 12.69
N GLN A 241 7.25 4.12 12.65
CA GLN A 241 6.50 5.36 12.95
C GLN A 241 6.75 5.92 14.36
N SER A 242 7.13 5.06 15.32
CA SER A 242 7.48 5.47 16.68
C SER A 242 8.94 5.92 16.86
N GLN A 243 9.72 6.03 15.76
CA GLN A 243 11.11 6.44 15.82
C GLN A 243 11.25 7.88 16.27
N VAL A 244 12.08 8.11 17.29
CA VAL A 244 12.42 9.45 17.79
C VAL A 244 13.92 9.58 17.97
N LEU A 245 14.46 10.77 17.69
CA LEU A 245 15.85 11.11 17.99
C LEU A 245 16.01 11.31 19.50
N VAL A 246 16.93 10.59 20.11
CA VAL A 246 17.24 10.68 21.56
C VAL A 246 18.41 11.62 21.80
N SER A 247 19.48 11.46 21.01
CA SER A 247 20.68 12.31 21.13
C SER A 247 21.43 12.37 19.81
N ARG A 248 22.22 13.43 19.65
CA ARG A 248 23.14 13.64 18.53
C ARG A 248 24.44 14.25 19.09
N ASP A 249 25.56 13.70 18.65
CA ASP A 249 26.87 14.25 18.87
C ASP A 249 27.60 14.51 17.55
N SER A 250 28.92 14.78 17.58
CA SER A 250 29.72 15.09 16.39
C SER A 250 29.97 13.87 15.46
N ALA A 251 29.68 12.66 15.91
CA ALA A 251 29.97 11.42 15.18
C ALA A 251 28.72 10.55 14.96
N HIS A 252 27.77 10.57 15.89
CA HIS A 252 26.66 9.63 15.95
C HIS A 252 25.32 10.29 16.32
N CYS A 253 24.25 9.59 15.96
CA CYS A 253 22.90 9.84 16.46
C CYS A 253 22.38 8.57 17.16
N ILE A 254 21.59 8.75 18.23
CA ILE A 254 20.87 7.66 18.90
C ILE A 254 19.38 7.89 18.67
N TYR A 255 18.71 6.85 18.15
CA TYR A 255 17.26 6.81 17.97
C TYR A 255 16.65 5.77 18.91
N ALA A 256 15.44 6.05 19.35
CA ALA A 256 14.60 5.10 20.08
C ALA A 256 13.30 4.87 19.32
N MET A 257 12.78 3.65 19.40
CA MET A 257 11.49 3.27 18.85
C MET A 257 10.88 2.13 19.67
N THR A 258 9.56 2.02 19.66
CA THR A 258 8.84 0.97 20.39
C THR A 258 8.13 0.08 19.39
N LEU A 259 8.59 -1.17 19.23
CA LEU A 259 8.01 -2.12 18.30
C LEU A 259 8.28 -3.57 18.73
N ILE A 260 7.64 -4.52 18.03
CA ILE A 260 7.89 -5.95 18.16
C ILE A 260 8.99 -6.33 17.16
N PRO A 261 10.23 -6.61 17.61
CA PRO A 261 11.27 -7.09 16.73
C PRO A 261 10.88 -8.44 16.10
N ASN A 262 11.09 -8.55 14.80
CA ASN A 262 10.82 -9.76 14.03
C ASN A 262 11.96 -10.02 13.05
N PRO A 263 12.02 -11.20 12.38
CA PRO A 263 13.12 -11.52 11.46
C PRO A 263 13.30 -10.49 10.34
N GLY A 264 12.22 -9.90 9.83
CA GLY A 264 12.29 -8.85 8.81
C GLY A 264 12.98 -7.58 9.33
N PHE A 265 12.75 -7.23 10.59
CA PHE A 265 13.42 -6.10 11.22
C PHE A 265 14.92 -6.38 11.46
N VAL A 266 15.28 -7.59 11.91
CA VAL A 266 16.69 -8.00 12.02
C VAL A 266 17.40 -7.84 10.68
N MET A 267 16.82 -8.33 9.58
CA MET A 267 17.39 -8.20 8.25
C MET A 267 17.51 -6.73 7.79
N GLU A 268 16.53 -5.88 8.12
CA GLU A 268 16.60 -4.45 7.80
C GLU A 268 17.75 -3.76 8.55
N LEU A 269 18.00 -4.14 9.80
CA LEU A 269 19.12 -3.63 10.58
C LEU A 269 20.47 -4.12 10.01
N CYS A 270 20.60 -5.41 9.68
CA CYS A 270 21.78 -5.98 9.07
C CYS A 270 22.13 -5.30 7.73
N LYS A 271 21.16 -4.94 6.92
CA LYS A 271 21.32 -4.22 5.65
C LYS A 271 22.07 -2.89 5.80
N ARG A 272 22.04 -2.27 6.97
CA ARG A 272 22.75 -1.02 7.27
C ARG A 272 24.24 -1.24 7.54
N GLY A 273 24.66 -2.47 7.82
CA GLY A 273 26.06 -2.85 8.05
C GLY A 273 26.69 -2.05 9.18
N SER A 274 27.93 -1.59 8.97
CA SER A 274 28.72 -0.83 9.97
C SER A 274 28.17 0.58 10.30
N ARG A 275 27.13 1.03 9.60
CA ARG A 275 26.55 2.37 9.81
C ARG A 275 25.51 2.42 10.93
N LEU A 276 25.07 1.25 11.43
CA LEU A 276 24.06 1.14 12.46
C LEU A 276 24.46 0.05 13.47
N GLU A 277 24.26 0.35 14.74
CA GLU A 277 24.46 -0.57 15.84
C GLU A 277 23.22 -0.61 16.72
N VAL A 278 22.76 -1.80 17.08
CA VAL A 278 21.71 -2.00 18.08
C VAL A 278 22.29 -1.86 19.47
N LEU A 279 21.74 -0.97 20.27
CA LEU A 279 22.12 -0.77 21.69
C LEU A 279 21.21 -1.59 22.61
N GLU A 280 19.90 -1.54 22.39
CA GLU A 280 18.86 -2.21 23.17
C GLU A 280 17.74 -2.73 22.25
N PRO A 281 17.03 -3.82 22.61
CA PRO A 281 17.35 -4.72 23.74
C PRO A 281 18.51 -5.67 23.38
N GLN A 282 19.10 -6.29 24.40
CA GLN A 282 20.22 -7.22 24.21
C GLN A 282 19.85 -8.41 23.30
N SER A 283 18.62 -8.91 23.38
CA SER A 283 18.15 -10.00 22.52
C SER A 283 18.20 -9.63 21.03
N LEU A 284 17.80 -8.41 20.67
CA LEU A 284 17.85 -7.93 19.29
C LEU A 284 19.32 -7.70 18.84
N ARG A 285 20.15 -7.15 19.75
CA ARG A 285 21.58 -6.96 19.51
C ARG A 285 22.28 -8.29 19.17
N GLU A 286 22.01 -9.33 19.96
CA GLU A 286 22.58 -10.65 19.71
C GLU A 286 22.04 -11.30 18.43
N ALA A 287 20.76 -11.13 18.09
CA ALA A 287 20.19 -11.62 16.84
C ALA A 287 20.87 -10.97 15.60
N VAL A 288 21.05 -9.66 15.61
CA VAL A 288 21.76 -8.94 14.54
C VAL A 288 23.23 -9.37 14.46
N LYS A 289 23.89 -9.49 15.60
CA LYS A 289 25.31 -9.94 15.66
C LYS A 289 25.48 -11.35 15.11
N GLU A 290 24.58 -12.26 15.44
CA GLU A 290 24.64 -13.64 14.94
C GLU A 290 24.43 -13.71 13.43
N GLU A 291 23.46 -12.95 12.91
CA GLU A 291 23.21 -12.87 11.47
C GLU A 291 24.42 -12.33 10.70
N LEU A 292 25.06 -11.26 11.21
CA LEU A 292 26.25 -10.68 10.63
C LEU A 292 27.46 -11.64 10.69
N LYS A 293 27.60 -12.40 11.77
CA LYS A 293 28.65 -13.44 11.88
C LYS A 293 28.43 -14.56 10.86
N ASN A 294 27.18 -15.03 10.72
CA ASN A 294 26.86 -16.08 9.75
C ASN A 294 27.10 -15.60 8.32
N ALA A 295 26.80 -14.33 8.04
CA ALA A 295 27.15 -13.73 6.75
C ALA A 295 28.66 -13.67 6.54
N LEU A 296 29.45 -13.25 7.54
CA LEU A 296 30.92 -13.14 7.42
C LEU A 296 31.57 -14.49 7.17
N LYS A 297 31.15 -15.55 7.85
CA LYS A 297 31.71 -16.93 7.66
C LYS A 297 31.66 -17.37 6.20
N GLN A 298 30.63 -16.99 5.43
CA GLN A 298 30.55 -17.38 4.01
C GLN A 298 31.64 -16.77 3.13
N TYR A 299 32.34 -15.74 3.61
CA TYR A 299 33.45 -15.10 2.91
C TYR A 299 34.83 -15.51 3.48
N GLU A 300 34.84 -16.09 4.68
CA GLU A 300 36.10 -16.59 5.30
C GLU A 300 36.44 -18.03 4.85
N ASP A 301 35.41 -18.83 4.54
CA ASP A 301 35.52 -20.22 4.10
C ASP A 301 35.75 -20.35 2.57
N SER A 302 35.96 -19.24 1.86
CA SER A 302 36.23 -19.18 0.41
C SER A 302 37.68 -18.89 0.11
#